data_da72164781e27d38d4bbb04e15a6411e
#
_entry.id   da72164781e27d38d4bbb04e15a6411e
#
_cell.length_a   1.000
_cell.length_b   1.000
_cell.length_c   1.000
_cell.angle_alpha   90.00
_cell.angle_beta   90.00
_cell.angle_gamma   90.00
#
_symmetry.space_group_name_H-M   'P 1'
#
loop_
_entity.id
_entity.type
_entity.pdbx_description
1 polymer ?
#
loop_
_entity_poly.entity_id
_entity_poly.type
_entity_poly.pdbx_seq_one_letter_code
_entity_poly.pdbx_strand_id
1 'polypeptide(L)'
;MPETLGEYLILDPSFRRLINRNMRLVQLWTGAAWTEGPVYFGDADHLLFSDIPNDRIMRFVPDHTGLLGTVSVYRHPANHANGHTRDRQGRLVSCEHGGRRVTRTEADGRITVLVDRFQGKRLNSPNDVVVKADDTVWFTDPTYGIASDLEGWKGEPEYGGAHVFCFDPRTGELRVVADDFVAPNGLAFSPDERVLYIADTGAGPRPDGPRHLRRFTVDERNRLGGSAVFAVCDAGRFDGFRLDTEGRLWAGTNDGVHCLAPSGELLGKILVPEVVSNVCFGGPKRNRLFVTATTSLYAVYTHVGGVQRP
;
A
#
# COMPACT_ATOMS: atom_id res chain seq x y z
N MET A 1 -16.29 -19.28 18.84
CA MET A 1 -14.85 -19.49 19.05
C MET A 1 -14.13 -19.29 17.73
N PRO A 2 -12.93 -18.73 17.70
CA PRO A 2 -12.12 -18.64 16.48
C PRO A 2 -11.94 -20.03 15.86
N GLU A 3 -11.99 -20.12 14.55
CA GLU A 3 -11.81 -21.37 13.81
C GLU A 3 -10.68 -21.18 12.80
N THR A 4 -9.76 -22.14 12.72
CA THR A 4 -8.70 -22.17 11.72
C THR A 4 -9.05 -23.13 10.61
N LEU A 5 -9.01 -22.69 9.36
CA LEU A 5 -9.27 -23.47 8.16
C LEU A 5 -8.13 -23.29 7.16
N GLY A 6 -7.12 -24.19 7.22
CA GLY A 6 -5.88 -24.00 6.48
C GLY A 6 -5.18 -22.72 6.92
N GLU A 7 -4.87 -21.84 5.98
CA GLU A 7 -4.28 -20.50 6.21
C GLU A 7 -5.28 -19.44 6.67
N TYR A 8 -6.57 -19.78 6.87
CA TYR A 8 -7.59 -18.80 7.26
C TYR A 8 -7.92 -18.90 8.74
N LEU A 9 -7.79 -17.81 9.48
CA LEU A 9 -8.31 -17.66 10.84
C LEU A 9 -9.65 -16.92 10.77
N ILE A 10 -10.74 -17.62 11.10
CA ILE A 10 -12.10 -17.10 11.06
C ILE A 10 -12.47 -16.61 12.45
N LEU A 11 -12.67 -15.31 12.60
CA LEU A 11 -13.08 -14.68 13.85
C LEU A 11 -14.57 -14.37 13.84
N ASP A 12 -15.09 -13.92 12.69
CA ASP A 12 -16.52 -13.72 12.43
C ASP A 12 -17.00 -14.65 11.31
N PRO A 13 -18.18 -15.30 11.44
CA PRO A 13 -18.73 -16.20 10.42
C PRO A 13 -18.89 -15.58 9.03
N SER A 14 -19.06 -14.25 8.93
CA SER A 14 -19.18 -13.55 7.64
C SER A 14 -17.91 -13.65 6.81
N PHE A 15 -16.73 -13.76 7.44
CA PHE A 15 -15.44 -13.91 6.75
C PHE A 15 -15.41 -15.15 5.84
N ARG A 16 -16.14 -16.22 6.19
CA ARG A 16 -16.23 -17.45 5.36
C ARG A 16 -16.75 -17.19 3.95
N ARG A 17 -17.58 -16.14 3.78
CA ARG A 17 -18.15 -15.77 2.48
C ARG A 17 -17.18 -14.97 1.62
N LEU A 18 -16.10 -14.47 2.20
CA LEU A 18 -15.11 -13.60 1.54
C LEU A 18 -13.95 -14.42 0.98
N ILE A 19 -13.69 -15.61 1.56
CA ILE A 19 -12.56 -16.47 1.21
C ILE A 19 -13.00 -17.63 0.32
N ASN A 20 -12.13 -18.06 -0.59
CA ASN A 20 -12.34 -19.25 -1.38
C ASN A 20 -11.58 -20.43 -0.76
N ARG A 21 -12.32 -21.29 -0.04
CA ARG A 21 -11.73 -22.44 0.70
C ARG A 21 -11.06 -23.49 -0.19
N ASN A 22 -11.35 -23.48 -1.48
CA ASN A 22 -10.74 -24.41 -2.45
C ASN A 22 -9.43 -23.85 -3.03
N MET A 23 -9.13 -22.57 -2.76
CA MET A 23 -7.93 -21.91 -3.21
C MET A 23 -7.03 -21.61 -2.00
N ARG A 24 -5.78 -22.04 -2.10
CA ARG A 24 -4.78 -21.80 -1.07
C ARG A 24 -3.99 -20.50 -1.35
N LEU A 25 -3.35 -19.99 -0.32
CA LEU A 25 -2.30 -19.00 -0.48
C LEU A 25 -1.14 -19.63 -1.25
N VAL A 26 -0.74 -19.00 -2.36
CA VAL A 26 0.33 -19.48 -3.24
C VAL A 26 1.49 -18.52 -3.18
N GLN A 27 2.69 -19.01 -2.88
CA GLN A 27 3.91 -18.26 -3.07
C GLN A 27 4.24 -18.23 -4.56
N LEU A 28 4.14 -17.05 -5.17
CA LEU A 28 4.39 -16.86 -6.60
C LEU A 28 5.88 -16.66 -6.89
N TRP A 29 6.60 -16.09 -5.93
CA TRP A 29 8.03 -15.81 -6.08
C TRP A 29 8.66 -15.49 -4.72
N THR A 30 9.96 -15.70 -4.62
CA THR A 30 10.81 -15.32 -3.49
C THR A 30 12.18 -14.88 -4.00
N GLY A 31 12.95 -14.17 -3.19
CA GLY A 31 14.31 -13.73 -3.52
C GLY A 31 14.47 -12.20 -3.49
N ALA A 32 13.57 -11.51 -2.81
CA ALA A 32 13.76 -10.12 -2.44
C ALA A 32 14.51 -9.97 -1.10
N ALA A 33 14.89 -8.75 -0.78
CA ALA A 33 15.29 -8.35 0.56
C ALA A 33 14.09 -7.78 1.36
N TRP A 34 13.26 -6.95 0.72
CA TRP A 34 11.99 -6.46 1.28
C TRP A 34 11.04 -6.05 0.15
N THR A 35 9.94 -6.80 -0.01
CA THR A 35 8.93 -6.52 -1.02
C THR A 35 7.91 -5.50 -0.53
N GLU A 36 7.46 -4.59 -1.41
CA GLU A 36 6.51 -3.52 -1.11
C GLU A 36 5.74 -3.04 -2.34
N GLY A 37 4.74 -2.18 -2.10
CA GLY A 37 4.07 -1.36 -3.07
C GLY A 37 3.45 -2.09 -4.26
N PRO A 38 2.68 -3.16 -4.07
CA PRO A 38 2.11 -3.89 -5.21
C PRO A 38 1.03 -3.06 -5.91
N VAL A 39 1.11 -2.99 -7.25
CA VAL A 39 0.12 -2.35 -8.10
C VAL A 39 -0.17 -3.21 -9.33
N TYR A 40 -1.45 -3.44 -9.61
CA TYR A 40 -1.88 -4.27 -10.73
C TYR A 40 -2.32 -3.41 -11.93
N PHE A 41 -1.86 -3.81 -13.13
CA PHE A 41 -2.21 -3.22 -14.42
C PHE A 41 -3.14 -4.16 -15.18
N GLY A 42 -4.45 -3.86 -15.17
CA GLY A 42 -5.46 -4.74 -15.74
C GLY A 42 -5.45 -4.78 -17.27
N ASP A 43 -5.04 -3.70 -17.91
CA ASP A 43 -4.93 -3.58 -19.38
C ASP A 43 -3.78 -4.40 -19.97
N ALA A 44 -2.74 -4.67 -19.17
CA ALA A 44 -1.58 -5.45 -19.59
C ALA A 44 -1.37 -6.72 -18.75
N ASP A 45 -2.35 -7.06 -17.90
CA ASP A 45 -2.40 -8.25 -17.04
C ASP A 45 -1.07 -8.54 -16.33
N HIS A 46 -0.55 -7.55 -15.59
CA HIS A 46 0.65 -7.73 -14.80
C HIS A 46 0.61 -6.95 -13.49
N LEU A 47 1.40 -7.41 -12.51
CA LEU A 47 1.64 -6.73 -11.26
C LEU A 47 3.05 -6.15 -11.24
N LEU A 48 3.20 -4.92 -10.76
CA LEU A 48 4.49 -4.36 -10.37
C LEU A 48 4.56 -4.33 -8.83
N PHE A 49 5.76 -4.49 -8.29
CA PHE A 49 6.04 -4.35 -6.86
C PHE A 49 7.51 -4.00 -6.64
N SER A 50 7.82 -3.38 -5.53
CA SER A 50 9.18 -3.00 -5.15
C SER A 50 9.92 -4.14 -4.46
N ASP A 51 11.22 -4.21 -4.66
CA ASP A 51 12.20 -4.83 -3.79
C ASP A 51 13.17 -3.71 -3.37
N ILE A 52 12.81 -3.01 -2.27
CA ILE A 52 13.36 -1.71 -1.91
C ILE A 52 14.87 -1.77 -1.69
N PRO A 53 15.42 -2.68 -0.81
CA PRO A 53 16.86 -2.69 -0.55
C PRO A 53 17.69 -3.04 -1.77
N ASN A 54 17.16 -3.85 -2.69
CA ASN A 54 17.84 -4.22 -3.94
C ASN A 54 17.64 -3.17 -5.05
N ASP A 55 17.06 -2.01 -4.73
CA ASP A 55 16.87 -0.86 -5.64
C ASP A 55 16.19 -1.23 -6.96
N ARG A 56 15.15 -2.08 -6.92
CA ARG A 56 14.48 -2.55 -8.13
C ARG A 56 12.97 -2.61 -8.00
N ILE A 57 12.29 -2.38 -9.12
CA ILE A 57 10.87 -2.70 -9.31
C ILE A 57 10.80 -4.03 -10.05
N MET A 58 10.02 -4.95 -9.52
CA MET A 58 9.77 -6.27 -10.07
C MET A 58 8.45 -6.29 -10.83
N ARG A 59 8.34 -7.18 -11.82
CA ARG A 59 7.10 -7.41 -12.58
C ARG A 59 6.75 -8.88 -12.54
N PHE A 60 5.55 -9.19 -12.07
CA PHE A 60 4.93 -10.50 -12.19
C PHE A 60 3.96 -10.49 -13.38
N VAL A 61 4.12 -11.46 -14.27
CA VAL A 61 3.20 -11.71 -15.39
C VAL A 61 2.58 -13.10 -15.17
N PRO A 62 1.24 -13.21 -15.05
CA PRO A 62 0.58 -14.49 -14.87
C PRO A 62 0.76 -15.37 -16.12
N ASP A 63 0.78 -16.68 -15.91
CA ASP A 63 0.72 -17.67 -16.99
C ASP A 63 -0.73 -17.84 -17.50
N HIS A 64 -0.90 -18.69 -18.51
CA HIS A 64 -2.21 -18.96 -19.12
C HIS A 64 -3.23 -19.58 -18.13
N THR A 65 -2.79 -20.15 -17.01
CA THR A 65 -3.69 -20.68 -15.96
C THR A 65 -4.19 -19.58 -15.04
N GLY A 66 -3.48 -18.45 -14.97
CA GLY A 66 -3.71 -17.38 -14.01
C GLY A 66 -3.39 -17.76 -12.56
N LEU A 67 -2.81 -18.95 -12.30
CA LEU A 67 -2.45 -19.40 -10.95
C LEU A 67 -1.00 -19.09 -10.62
N LEU A 68 -0.09 -19.33 -11.56
CA LEU A 68 1.33 -19.09 -11.46
C LEU A 68 1.74 -17.99 -12.45
N GLY A 69 3.04 -17.80 -12.65
CA GLY A 69 3.57 -16.82 -13.58
C GLY A 69 5.07 -16.65 -13.46
N THR A 70 5.59 -15.63 -14.10
CA THR A 70 7.02 -15.31 -14.12
C THR A 70 7.26 -13.95 -13.48
N VAL A 71 8.29 -13.86 -12.62
CA VAL A 71 8.77 -12.59 -12.07
C VAL A 71 10.07 -12.18 -12.75
N SER A 72 10.16 -10.94 -13.15
CA SER A 72 11.34 -10.34 -13.79
C SER A 72 11.58 -8.93 -13.25
N VAL A 73 12.80 -8.41 -13.42
CA VAL A 73 13.08 -7.01 -13.13
C VAL A 73 12.39 -6.14 -14.16
N TYR A 74 11.57 -5.20 -13.69
CA TYR A 74 10.92 -4.19 -14.53
C TYR A 74 11.81 -2.94 -14.66
N ARG A 75 12.42 -2.49 -13.53
CA ARG A 75 13.31 -1.32 -13.48
C ARG A 75 14.40 -1.51 -12.46
N HIS A 76 15.64 -1.16 -12.85
CA HIS A 76 16.81 -1.08 -11.99
C HIS A 76 17.82 -0.10 -12.63
N PRO A 77 18.36 0.92 -11.92
CA PRO A 77 17.97 1.32 -10.56
C PRO A 77 16.55 1.92 -10.51
N ALA A 78 15.91 1.83 -9.35
CA ALA A 78 14.56 2.33 -9.11
C ALA A 78 14.49 3.46 -8.06
N ASN A 79 15.63 3.96 -7.61
CA ASN A 79 15.79 4.93 -6.52
C ASN A 79 15.12 4.46 -5.21
N HIS A 80 15.29 3.19 -4.86
CA HIS A 80 14.66 2.57 -3.70
C HIS A 80 13.16 2.88 -3.66
N ALA A 81 12.47 2.63 -4.79
CA ALA A 81 11.03 2.82 -4.86
C ALA A 81 10.32 1.95 -3.84
N ASN A 82 9.27 2.48 -3.23
CA ASN A 82 8.43 1.81 -2.23
C ASN A 82 7.01 1.62 -2.76
N GLY A 83 6.06 2.48 -2.38
CA GLY A 83 4.66 2.38 -2.75
C GLY A 83 4.39 2.79 -4.19
N HIS A 84 3.42 2.10 -4.80
CA HIS A 84 2.99 2.39 -6.16
C HIS A 84 1.47 2.46 -6.27
N THR A 85 1.02 3.25 -7.23
CA THR A 85 -0.37 3.27 -7.69
C THR A 85 -0.44 3.56 -9.18
N ARG A 86 -1.65 3.59 -9.72
CA ARG A 86 -1.92 4.06 -11.10
C ARG A 86 -2.67 5.38 -11.05
N ASP A 87 -2.34 6.28 -11.96
CA ASP A 87 -3.20 7.43 -12.19
C ASP A 87 -4.41 7.06 -13.08
N ARG A 88 -5.28 8.02 -13.32
CA ARG A 88 -6.51 7.79 -14.10
C ARG A 88 -6.26 7.51 -15.59
N GLN A 89 -5.05 7.78 -16.07
CA GLN A 89 -4.60 7.46 -17.42
C GLN A 89 -3.84 6.13 -17.48
N GLY A 90 -3.78 5.38 -16.37
CA GLY A 90 -3.12 4.09 -16.28
C GLY A 90 -1.60 4.16 -16.16
N ARG A 91 -1.02 5.35 -15.86
CA ARG A 91 0.43 5.52 -15.69
C ARG A 91 0.86 5.16 -14.28
N LEU A 92 2.06 4.60 -14.16
CA LEU A 92 2.65 4.26 -12.86
C LEU A 92 3.03 5.54 -12.11
N VAL A 93 2.52 5.68 -10.88
CA VAL A 93 2.96 6.67 -9.89
C VAL A 93 3.70 5.95 -8.77
N SER A 94 4.88 6.44 -8.40
CA SER A 94 5.78 5.79 -7.46
C SER A 94 6.28 6.74 -6.39
N CYS A 95 6.36 6.27 -5.16
CA CYS A 95 7.14 6.86 -4.09
C CYS A 95 8.57 6.34 -4.16
N GLU A 96 9.57 7.22 -4.20
CA GLU A 96 10.98 6.87 -4.28
C GLU A 96 11.71 7.35 -3.02
N HIS A 97 12.14 6.42 -2.15
CA HIS A 97 12.86 6.72 -0.93
C HIS A 97 14.22 7.38 -1.22
N GLY A 98 15.02 6.76 -2.08
CA GLY A 98 16.35 7.25 -2.43
C GLY A 98 16.33 8.59 -3.16
N GLY A 99 15.30 8.81 -3.99
CA GLY A 99 15.03 10.08 -4.65
C GLY A 99 14.42 11.14 -3.75
N ARG A 100 13.81 10.75 -2.62
CA ARG A 100 13.00 11.60 -1.71
C ARG A 100 11.93 12.35 -2.50
N ARG A 101 11.16 11.62 -3.32
CA ARG A 101 10.23 12.21 -4.29
C ARG A 101 9.09 11.28 -4.66
N VAL A 102 8.03 11.86 -5.21
CA VAL A 102 6.96 11.14 -5.91
C VAL A 102 7.12 11.36 -7.40
N THR A 103 7.07 10.29 -8.18
CA THR A 103 7.29 10.31 -9.63
C THR A 103 6.12 9.68 -10.38
N ARG A 104 6.05 9.99 -11.68
CA ARG A 104 5.15 9.33 -12.62
C ARG A 104 5.93 8.84 -13.83
N THR A 105 5.70 7.60 -14.22
CA THR A 105 6.24 7.04 -15.46
C THR A 105 5.26 7.32 -16.59
N GLU A 106 5.68 8.11 -17.57
CA GLU A 106 4.89 8.44 -18.74
C GLU A 106 4.78 7.27 -19.73
N ALA A 107 3.88 7.36 -20.70
CA ALA A 107 3.66 6.30 -21.69
C ALA A 107 4.91 6.00 -22.56
N ASP A 108 5.79 6.97 -22.74
CA ASP A 108 7.08 6.82 -23.45
C ASP A 108 8.20 6.26 -22.55
N GLY A 109 7.92 5.95 -21.27
CA GLY A 109 8.88 5.45 -20.30
C GLY A 109 9.65 6.53 -19.56
N ARG A 110 9.51 7.81 -19.92
CA ARG A 110 10.14 8.94 -19.21
C ARG A 110 9.58 9.06 -17.80
N ILE A 111 10.45 9.39 -16.85
CA ILE A 111 10.07 9.64 -15.46
C ILE A 111 9.88 11.14 -15.26
N THR A 112 8.67 11.53 -14.86
CA THR A 112 8.33 12.90 -14.47
C THR A 112 8.31 12.99 -12.95
N VAL A 113 9.07 13.91 -12.37
CA VAL A 113 9.00 14.22 -10.94
C VAL A 113 7.71 15.02 -10.70
N LEU A 114 6.82 14.50 -9.87
CA LEU A 114 5.60 15.19 -9.45
C LEU A 114 5.87 16.12 -8.27
N VAL A 115 6.53 15.58 -7.23
CA VAL A 115 6.87 16.30 -6.00
C VAL A 115 8.21 15.80 -5.47
N ASP A 116 9.11 16.71 -5.11
CA ASP A 116 10.37 16.40 -4.40
C ASP A 116 10.64 17.35 -3.22
N ARG A 117 9.84 18.43 -3.08
CA ARG A 117 10.04 19.46 -2.05
C ARG A 117 8.73 19.95 -1.47
N PHE A 118 8.81 20.29 -0.18
CA PHE A 118 7.79 21.02 0.54
C PHE A 118 8.42 22.30 1.15
N GLN A 119 7.89 23.48 0.80
CA GLN A 119 8.42 24.78 1.27
C GLN A 119 9.93 24.95 1.01
N GLY A 120 10.40 24.49 -0.14
CA GLY A 120 11.81 24.56 -0.54
C GLY A 120 12.72 23.49 0.06
N LYS A 121 12.25 22.70 1.02
CA LYS A 121 12.96 21.59 1.68
C LYS A 121 12.65 20.27 1.02
N ARG A 122 13.60 19.33 0.99
CA ARG A 122 13.37 17.99 0.44
C ARG A 122 12.33 17.23 1.28
N LEU A 123 11.53 16.40 0.62
CA LEU A 123 10.66 15.45 1.30
C LEU A 123 11.48 14.49 2.18
N ASN A 124 10.86 13.80 3.12
CA ASN A 124 11.54 12.79 3.95
C ASN A 124 11.86 11.55 3.10
N SER A 125 10.91 10.66 2.95
CA SER A 125 10.98 9.48 2.10
C SER A 125 9.54 9.01 1.79
N PRO A 126 8.90 9.56 0.75
CA PRO A 126 7.54 9.19 0.38
C PRO A 126 7.37 7.66 0.36
N ASN A 127 6.32 7.16 1.03
CA ASN A 127 6.17 5.75 1.33
C ASN A 127 5.06 5.09 0.51
N ASP A 128 3.77 5.40 0.76
CA ASP A 128 2.65 4.86 -0.02
C ASP A 128 1.86 6.00 -0.69
N VAL A 129 1.15 5.68 -1.78
CA VAL A 129 0.51 6.66 -2.65
C VAL A 129 -0.80 6.15 -3.21
N VAL A 130 -1.79 7.04 -3.31
CA VAL A 130 -3.06 6.80 -4.01
C VAL A 130 -3.42 7.99 -4.87
N VAL A 131 -4.17 7.75 -5.96
CA VAL A 131 -4.71 8.79 -6.83
C VAL A 131 -6.23 8.78 -6.74
N LYS A 132 -6.80 9.92 -6.37
CA LYS A 132 -8.24 10.13 -6.24
C LYS A 132 -8.90 10.33 -7.62
N ALA A 133 -10.23 10.23 -7.71
CA ALA A 133 -11.00 10.38 -8.95
C ALA A 133 -10.83 11.74 -9.63
N ASP A 134 -10.44 12.77 -8.87
CA ASP A 134 -10.16 14.13 -9.35
C ASP A 134 -8.70 14.36 -9.80
N ASP A 135 -7.93 13.27 -9.99
CA ASP A 135 -6.50 13.23 -10.34
C ASP A 135 -5.54 13.74 -9.25
N THR A 136 -6.02 14.12 -8.06
CA THR A 136 -5.11 14.49 -6.98
C THR A 136 -4.35 13.27 -6.46
N VAL A 137 -3.06 13.49 -6.17
CA VAL A 137 -2.12 12.48 -5.69
C VAL A 137 -1.93 12.65 -4.19
N TRP A 138 -2.22 11.60 -3.42
CA TRP A 138 -2.11 11.60 -1.97
C TRP A 138 -1.03 10.62 -1.55
N PHE A 139 -0.10 11.06 -0.69
CA PHE A 139 1.01 10.22 -0.27
C PHE A 139 1.42 10.49 1.17
N THR A 140 2.02 9.49 1.78
CA THR A 140 2.61 9.55 3.13
C THR A 140 4.11 9.79 3.02
N ASP A 141 4.68 10.56 3.96
CA ASP A 141 6.10 10.93 3.93
C ASP A 141 6.79 10.72 5.29
N PRO A 142 6.90 9.46 5.76
CA PRO A 142 7.67 9.11 6.94
C PRO A 142 9.18 9.15 6.65
N THR A 143 9.99 8.78 7.67
CA THR A 143 11.45 8.86 7.59
C THR A 143 12.15 7.52 7.30
N TYR A 144 11.43 6.47 6.88
CA TYR A 144 12.02 5.13 6.72
C TYR A 144 13.21 5.11 5.75
N GLY A 145 13.05 5.70 4.58
CA GLY A 145 14.09 5.70 3.54
C GLY A 145 15.29 6.61 3.81
N ILE A 146 15.27 7.40 4.89
CA ILE A 146 16.40 8.22 5.35
C ILE A 146 16.94 7.80 6.72
N ALA A 147 16.36 6.77 7.33
CA ALA A 147 16.81 6.26 8.64
C ALA A 147 18.13 5.47 8.54
N SER A 148 18.35 4.80 7.40
CA SER A 148 19.54 4.00 7.13
C SER A 148 19.81 3.91 5.63
N ASP A 149 20.90 3.26 5.24
CA ASP A 149 21.24 2.98 3.84
C ASP A 149 20.62 1.65 3.33
N LEU A 150 19.61 1.13 4.02
CA LEU A 150 18.96 -0.12 3.63
C LEU A 150 17.83 0.09 2.61
N GLU A 151 16.94 1.05 2.87
CA GLU A 151 15.76 1.31 2.04
C GLU A 151 15.85 2.66 1.31
N GLY A 152 17.02 3.26 1.28
CA GLY A 152 17.28 4.56 0.69
C GLY A 152 18.68 5.03 1.07
N TRP A 153 18.83 6.32 1.31
CA TRP A 153 20.10 6.91 1.71
C TRP A 153 19.95 7.62 3.04
N LYS A 154 20.79 7.25 4.02
CA LYS A 154 20.78 7.88 5.34
C LYS A 154 20.87 9.39 5.22
N GLY A 155 19.98 10.08 5.91
CA GLY A 155 19.88 11.54 5.88
C GLY A 155 19.07 12.09 7.03
N GLU A 156 18.98 13.42 7.09
CA GLU A 156 18.19 14.10 8.11
C GLU A 156 16.87 14.62 7.52
N PRO A 157 15.78 14.62 8.31
CA PRO A 157 14.56 15.33 7.96
C PRO A 157 14.85 16.82 7.81
N GLU A 158 14.43 17.43 6.71
CA GLU A 158 14.66 18.85 6.45
C GLU A 158 13.53 19.74 6.98
N TYR A 159 12.35 19.15 7.25
CA TYR A 159 11.22 19.82 7.91
C TYR A 159 10.73 18.99 9.10
N GLY A 160 9.96 19.61 10.00
CA GLY A 160 9.47 18.94 11.20
C GLY A 160 8.31 18.00 10.91
N GLY A 161 8.37 16.78 11.51
CA GLY A 161 7.28 15.80 11.47
C GLY A 161 7.29 14.89 10.24
N ALA A 162 6.38 13.93 10.28
CA ALA A 162 6.07 13.03 9.18
C ALA A 162 4.65 13.37 8.69
N HIS A 163 4.53 13.83 7.46
CA HIS A 163 3.29 14.41 6.95
C HIS A 163 2.58 13.48 5.97
N VAL A 164 1.29 13.72 5.84
CA VAL A 164 0.47 13.21 4.73
C VAL A 164 0.16 14.38 3.81
N PHE A 165 0.40 14.19 2.53
CA PHE A 165 0.26 15.24 1.53
C PHE A 165 -0.85 14.97 0.52
N CYS A 166 -1.42 16.03 -0.01
CA CYS A 166 -2.25 16.05 -1.21
C CYS A 166 -1.61 16.98 -2.23
N PHE A 167 -1.33 16.46 -3.42
CA PHE A 167 -0.77 17.19 -4.55
C PHE A 167 -1.77 17.26 -5.70
N ASP A 168 -2.03 18.44 -6.23
CA ASP A 168 -2.82 18.63 -7.46
C ASP A 168 -1.88 18.84 -8.65
N PRO A 169 -1.74 17.86 -9.55
CA PRO A 169 -0.83 17.97 -10.70
C PRO A 169 -1.26 18.99 -11.73
N ARG A 170 -2.50 19.50 -11.69
CA ARG A 170 -3.00 20.54 -12.61
C ARG A 170 -2.53 21.93 -12.20
N THR A 171 -2.43 22.18 -10.91
CA THR A 171 -2.05 23.49 -10.35
C THR A 171 -0.63 23.51 -9.82
N GLY A 172 -0.03 22.35 -9.55
CA GLY A 172 1.24 22.20 -8.85
C GLY A 172 1.14 22.45 -7.33
N GLU A 173 -0.07 22.59 -6.79
CA GLU A 173 -0.28 22.85 -5.36
C GLU A 173 0.01 21.58 -4.54
N LEU A 174 0.91 21.70 -3.56
CA LEU A 174 1.19 20.68 -2.54
C LEU A 174 0.69 21.18 -1.19
N ARG A 175 -0.19 20.39 -0.54
CA ARG A 175 -0.74 20.72 0.76
C ARG A 175 -0.48 19.58 1.75
N VAL A 176 -0.13 19.94 3.00
CA VAL A 176 -0.21 19.04 4.14
C VAL A 176 -1.68 18.83 4.49
N VAL A 177 -2.14 17.60 4.57
CA VAL A 177 -3.52 17.24 4.93
C VAL A 177 -3.60 16.63 6.32
N ALA A 178 -2.49 16.05 6.82
CA ALA A 178 -2.31 15.65 8.23
C ALA A 178 -0.83 15.71 8.61
N ASP A 179 -0.54 16.14 9.84
CA ASP A 179 0.81 16.40 10.36
C ASP A 179 1.03 15.85 11.79
N ASP A 180 0.07 15.09 12.30
CA ASP A 180 0.03 14.58 13.66
C ASP A 180 0.27 13.04 13.73
N PHE A 181 0.94 12.46 12.71
CA PHE A 181 1.37 11.08 12.66
C PHE A 181 2.79 10.91 13.20
N VAL A 182 3.07 9.75 13.79
CA VAL A 182 4.44 9.35 14.16
C VAL A 182 5.17 8.78 12.94
N ALA A 183 4.54 7.86 12.24
CA ALA A 183 5.07 7.25 11.02
C ALA A 183 3.90 6.85 10.09
N PRO A 184 3.33 7.79 9.32
CA PRO A 184 2.26 7.48 8.39
C PRO A 184 2.77 6.54 7.31
N ASN A 185 2.00 5.47 7.03
CA ASN A 185 2.39 4.41 6.12
C ASN A 185 1.30 4.19 5.05
N GLY A 186 0.69 3.01 4.95
CA GLY A 186 -0.36 2.75 3.99
C GLY A 186 -1.51 3.74 4.06
N LEU A 187 -2.09 4.08 2.90
CA LEU A 187 -3.27 4.90 2.81
C LEU A 187 -4.21 4.41 1.71
N ALA A 188 -5.53 4.54 1.92
CA ALA A 188 -6.53 4.20 0.90
C ALA A 188 -7.84 4.93 1.16
N PHE A 189 -8.55 5.27 0.07
CA PHE A 189 -9.90 5.83 0.13
C PHE A 189 -10.97 4.75 0.24
N SER A 190 -12.10 5.11 0.86
CA SER A 190 -13.35 4.35 0.73
C SER A 190 -13.81 4.29 -0.74
N PRO A 191 -14.71 3.34 -1.10
CA PRO A 191 -15.19 3.21 -2.48
C PRO A 191 -15.83 4.49 -3.06
N ASP A 192 -16.41 5.34 -2.21
CA ASP A 192 -17.02 6.64 -2.57
C ASP A 192 -16.05 7.82 -2.41
N GLU A 193 -14.80 7.56 -2.00
CA GLU A 193 -13.73 8.54 -1.76
C GLU A 193 -14.05 9.62 -0.71
N ARG A 194 -15.07 9.38 0.13
CA ARG A 194 -15.47 10.30 1.22
C ARG A 194 -14.77 10.04 2.54
N VAL A 195 -14.08 8.92 2.65
CA VAL A 195 -13.27 8.56 3.82
C VAL A 195 -11.86 8.20 3.34
N LEU A 196 -10.85 8.72 4.02
CA LEU A 196 -9.46 8.31 3.88
C LEU A 196 -9.03 7.54 5.12
N TYR A 197 -8.46 6.37 4.92
CA TYR A 197 -7.81 5.58 5.98
C TYR A 197 -6.30 5.74 5.84
N ILE A 198 -5.60 5.84 6.99
CA ILE A 198 -4.14 5.98 7.04
C ILE A 198 -3.62 5.13 8.20
N ALA A 199 -2.60 4.31 7.94
CA ALA A 199 -1.89 3.57 8.98
C ALA A 199 -0.88 4.47 9.68
N ASP A 200 -0.80 4.39 11.03
CA ASP A 200 0.33 4.92 11.80
C ASP A 200 1.13 3.76 12.36
N THR A 201 2.33 3.57 11.84
CA THR A 201 3.26 2.49 12.20
C THR A 201 4.32 2.96 13.19
N GLY A 202 4.00 3.97 13.98
CA GLY A 202 4.91 4.58 14.96
C GLY A 202 5.48 3.64 16.02
N ALA A 203 4.87 2.46 16.24
CA ALA A 203 5.43 1.40 17.06
C ALA A 203 6.73 0.79 16.49
N GLY A 204 7.08 1.04 15.23
CA GLY A 204 8.37 0.66 14.66
C GLY A 204 9.51 1.52 15.20
N PRO A 205 9.48 2.84 15.01
CA PRO A 205 10.49 3.74 15.57
C PRO A 205 10.38 3.97 17.09
N ARG A 206 9.21 3.73 17.69
CA ARG A 206 8.96 3.89 19.15
C ARG A 206 8.19 2.69 19.68
N PRO A 207 8.73 1.88 20.62
CA PRO A 207 8.05 0.67 21.12
C PRO A 207 6.62 0.90 21.62
N ASP A 208 6.37 2.06 22.26
CA ASP A 208 5.05 2.48 22.76
C ASP A 208 4.27 3.35 21.76
N GLY A 209 4.75 3.44 20.52
CA GLY A 209 4.14 4.23 19.47
C GLY A 209 2.83 3.64 18.96
N PRO A 210 2.11 4.40 18.13
CA PRO A 210 0.86 3.96 17.53
C PRO A 210 1.04 2.74 16.62
N ARG A 211 0.02 1.85 16.63
CA ARG A 211 -0.10 0.68 15.76
C ARG A 211 -1.53 0.56 15.26
N HIS A 212 -2.06 1.65 14.73
CA HIS A 212 -3.48 1.75 14.42
C HIS A 212 -3.72 2.32 13.02
N LEU A 213 -4.91 2.06 12.52
CA LEU A 213 -5.49 2.77 11.39
C LEU A 213 -6.29 3.95 11.92
N ARG A 214 -6.13 5.10 11.30
CA ARG A 214 -6.99 6.27 11.49
C ARG A 214 -7.89 6.45 10.28
N ARG A 215 -9.10 6.95 10.50
CA ARG A 215 -10.03 7.35 9.45
C ARG A 215 -10.31 8.85 9.52
N PHE A 216 -10.50 9.44 8.36
CA PHE A 216 -10.79 10.86 8.19
C PHE A 216 -11.93 11.01 7.18
N THR A 217 -12.85 11.95 7.42
CA THR A 217 -13.76 12.39 6.36
C THR A 217 -13.01 13.25 5.36
N VAL A 218 -13.40 13.17 4.08
CA VAL A 218 -12.81 13.95 2.99
C VAL A 218 -13.90 14.82 2.38
N ASP A 219 -13.71 16.13 2.39
CA ASP A 219 -14.65 17.06 1.78
C ASP A 219 -14.39 17.29 0.27
N GLU A 220 -15.28 18.00 -0.40
CA GLU A 220 -15.19 18.31 -1.83
C GLU A 220 -13.96 19.17 -2.22
N ARG A 221 -13.31 19.79 -1.23
CA ARG A 221 -12.08 20.56 -1.39
C ARG A 221 -10.83 19.77 -0.99
N ASN A 222 -10.97 18.45 -0.84
CA ASN A 222 -9.88 17.56 -0.42
C ASN A 222 -9.27 17.96 0.95
N ARG A 223 -10.09 18.41 1.91
CA ARG A 223 -9.68 18.65 3.29
C ARG A 223 -10.11 17.48 4.16
N LEU A 224 -9.25 17.13 5.10
CA LEU A 224 -9.53 16.09 6.09
C LEU A 224 -10.23 16.66 7.30
N GLY A 225 -11.21 15.90 7.82
CA GLY A 225 -11.91 16.20 9.06
C GLY A 225 -12.26 14.92 9.82
N GLY A 226 -12.74 15.08 11.07
CA GLY A 226 -13.31 13.98 11.84
C GLY A 226 -12.33 12.83 12.12
N SER A 227 -11.06 13.13 12.46
CA SER A 227 -10.05 12.10 12.78
C SER A 227 -10.50 11.19 13.91
N ALA A 228 -10.46 9.86 13.68
CA ALA A 228 -10.74 8.86 14.69
C ALA A 228 -9.86 7.61 14.46
N VAL A 229 -9.49 6.92 15.55
CA VAL A 229 -8.93 5.58 15.46
C VAL A 229 -9.99 4.65 14.92
N PHE A 230 -9.66 3.96 13.83
CA PHE A 230 -10.54 3.01 13.16
C PHE A 230 -10.35 1.60 13.69
N ALA A 231 -9.10 1.17 13.82
CA ALA A 231 -8.73 -0.14 14.34
C ALA A 231 -7.33 -0.11 14.95
N VAL A 232 -7.09 -0.95 15.95
CA VAL A 232 -5.77 -1.18 16.55
C VAL A 232 -5.29 -2.56 16.14
N CYS A 233 -4.03 -2.69 15.71
CA CYS A 233 -3.46 -3.95 15.27
C CYS A 233 -3.18 -4.86 16.48
N ASP A 234 -3.61 -6.11 16.42
CA ASP A 234 -3.38 -7.13 17.45
C ASP A 234 -2.11 -7.96 17.19
N ALA A 235 -1.53 -7.86 15.98
CA ALA A 235 -0.33 -8.57 15.57
C ALA A 235 0.71 -7.62 14.93
N GLY A 236 1.50 -6.97 15.76
CA GLY A 236 2.50 -6.01 15.33
C GLY A 236 1.89 -4.65 14.96
N ARG A 237 1.84 -4.30 13.68
CA ARG A 237 1.33 -3.03 13.17
C ARG A 237 0.66 -3.24 11.80
N PHE A 238 -0.29 -2.38 11.46
CA PHE A 238 -0.77 -2.28 10.10
C PHE A 238 0.30 -1.60 9.23
N ASP A 239 0.47 -2.10 8.00
CA ASP A 239 1.37 -1.55 7.02
C ASP A 239 0.57 -1.05 5.79
N GLY A 240 0.80 -1.58 4.59
CA GLY A 240 -0.02 -1.26 3.43
C GLY A 240 -1.36 -2.00 3.42
N PHE A 241 -2.37 -1.42 2.80
CA PHE A 241 -3.70 -2.01 2.73
C PHE A 241 -4.51 -1.52 1.52
N ARG A 242 -5.54 -2.28 1.15
CA ARG A 242 -6.53 -1.87 0.12
C ARG A 242 -7.95 -2.23 0.58
N LEU A 243 -8.94 -1.56 0.00
CA LEU A 243 -10.34 -1.83 0.26
C LEU A 243 -10.96 -2.70 -0.83
N ASP A 244 -11.96 -3.51 -0.44
CA ASP A 244 -12.83 -4.18 -1.38
C ASP A 244 -14.06 -3.31 -1.73
N THR A 245 -14.85 -3.77 -2.69
CA THR A 245 -16.02 -3.04 -3.20
C THR A 245 -17.13 -2.81 -2.17
N GLU A 246 -17.11 -3.54 -1.04
CA GLU A 246 -18.06 -3.35 0.07
C GLU A 246 -17.45 -2.55 1.23
N GLY A 247 -16.25 -1.97 1.02
CA GLY A 247 -15.59 -1.12 2.00
C GLY A 247 -14.90 -1.86 3.15
N ARG A 248 -14.71 -3.18 3.05
CA ARG A 248 -13.85 -3.91 3.99
C ARG A 248 -12.40 -3.62 3.66
N LEU A 249 -11.58 -3.52 4.68
CA LEU A 249 -10.18 -3.18 4.58
C LEU A 249 -9.33 -4.44 4.76
N TRP A 250 -8.44 -4.70 3.79
CA TRP A 250 -7.51 -5.83 3.78
C TRP A 250 -6.11 -5.27 3.99
N ALA A 251 -5.53 -5.53 5.17
CA ALA A 251 -4.30 -4.89 5.64
C ALA A 251 -3.18 -5.88 5.91
N GLY A 252 -1.98 -5.54 5.47
CA GLY A 252 -0.75 -6.22 5.84
C GLY A 252 -0.43 -6.02 7.32
N THR A 253 0.00 -7.11 7.97
CA THR A 253 0.41 -7.15 9.38
C THR A 253 1.51 -8.18 9.59
N ASN A 254 2.01 -8.31 10.84
CA ASN A 254 3.09 -9.23 11.13
C ASN A 254 2.72 -10.72 10.98
N ASP A 255 1.45 -11.09 11.09
CA ASP A 255 0.98 -12.49 11.02
C ASP A 255 0.19 -12.81 9.74
N GLY A 256 0.04 -11.83 8.85
CA GLY A 256 -0.67 -12.05 7.59
C GLY A 256 -1.50 -10.86 7.13
N VAL A 257 -2.60 -11.12 6.44
CA VAL A 257 -3.55 -10.11 5.98
C VAL A 257 -4.78 -10.10 6.89
N HIS A 258 -5.05 -8.98 7.54
CA HIS A 258 -6.24 -8.77 8.34
C HIS A 258 -7.38 -8.22 7.49
N CYS A 259 -8.57 -8.82 7.60
CA CYS A 259 -9.79 -8.31 6.97
C CYS A 259 -10.66 -7.62 8.02
N LEU A 260 -10.81 -6.31 7.89
CA LEU A 260 -11.60 -5.48 8.79
C LEU A 260 -12.93 -5.10 8.14
N ALA A 261 -14.02 -5.19 8.90
CA ALA A 261 -15.33 -4.68 8.50
C ALA A 261 -15.30 -3.14 8.33
N PRO A 262 -16.27 -2.53 7.63
CA PRO A 262 -16.42 -1.08 7.59
C PRO A 262 -16.61 -0.41 8.96
N SER A 263 -16.99 -1.19 9.99
CA SER A 263 -17.05 -0.76 11.40
C SER A 263 -15.69 -0.70 12.09
N GLY A 264 -14.66 -1.35 11.54
CA GLY A 264 -13.33 -1.53 12.13
C GLY A 264 -13.14 -2.86 12.85
N GLU A 265 -14.16 -3.71 12.94
CA GLU A 265 -14.07 -5.04 13.55
C GLU A 265 -13.24 -5.99 12.70
N LEU A 266 -12.37 -6.78 13.34
CA LEU A 266 -11.58 -7.81 12.67
C LEU A 266 -12.44 -9.04 12.39
N LEU A 267 -12.72 -9.29 11.11
CA LEU A 267 -13.54 -10.43 10.66
C LEU A 267 -12.75 -11.73 10.57
N GLY A 268 -11.48 -11.64 10.22
CA GLY A 268 -10.60 -12.78 10.07
C GLY A 268 -9.27 -12.43 9.46
N LYS A 269 -8.41 -13.43 9.33
CA LYS A 269 -7.04 -13.27 8.82
C LYS A 269 -6.74 -14.32 7.75
N ILE A 270 -5.90 -13.91 6.78
CA ILE A 270 -5.17 -14.85 5.92
C ILE A 270 -3.76 -14.91 6.49
N LEU A 271 -3.42 -16.05 7.10
CA LEU A 271 -2.10 -16.24 7.70
C LEU A 271 -1.05 -16.39 6.61
N VAL A 272 0.02 -15.63 6.71
CA VAL A 272 1.15 -15.63 5.77
C VAL A 272 2.41 -15.96 6.56
N PRO A 273 3.30 -16.84 6.05
CA PRO A 273 4.49 -17.26 6.81
C PRO A 273 5.55 -16.14 6.97
N GLU A 274 5.37 -15.01 6.34
CA GLU A 274 6.24 -13.84 6.38
C GLU A 274 5.45 -12.60 6.82
N VAL A 275 6.16 -11.58 7.35
CA VAL A 275 5.56 -10.27 7.66
C VAL A 275 5.02 -9.65 6.36
N VAL A 276 3.74 -9.34 6.34
CA VAL A 276 3.08 -8.73 5.18
C VAL A 276 3.26 -7.22 5.21
N SER A 277 3.87 -6.69 4.18
CA SER A 277 4.09 -5.26 3.98
C SER A 277 2.88 -4.58 3.31
N ASN A 278 2.33 -5.18 2.24
CA ASN A 278 1.26 -4.53 1.49
C ASN A 278 0.42 -5.54 0.70
N VAL A 279 -0.71 -5.09 0.16
CA VAL A 279 -1.63 -5.91 -0.63
C VAL A 279 -2.17 -5.13 -1.83
N CYS A 280 -2.53 -5.87 -2.90
CA CYS A 280 -3.20 -5.31 -4.07
C CYS A 280 -4.20 -6.31 -4.66
N PHE A 281 -5.40 -5.85 -4.97
CA PHE A 281 -6.33 -6.66 -5.75
C PHE A 281 -6.01 -6.56 -7.25
N GLY A 282 -6.06 -7.71 -7.94
CA GLY A 282 -5.80 -7.78 -9.37
C GLY A 282 -6.48 -8.99 -10.03
N GLY A 283 -6.02 -9.30 -11.25
CA GLY A 283 -6.63 -10.30 -12.11
C GLY A 283 -7.89 -9.80 -12.82
N PRO A 284 -8.39 -10.52 -13.84
CA PRO A 284 -9.50 -10.08 -14.70
C PRO A 284 -10.79 -9.75 -13.94
N LYS A 285 -11.04 -10.41 -12.80
CA LYS A 285 -12.19 -10.18 -11.92
C LYS A 285 -11.86 -9.30 -10.71
N ARG A 286 -10.62 -8.82 -10.61
CA ARG A 286 -10.10 -8.05 -9.46
C ARG A 286 -10.31 -8.72 -8.10
N ASN A 287 -10.39 -10.04 -8.07
CA ASN A 287 -10.61 -10.85 -6.88
C ASN A 287 -9.40 -11.74 -6.53
N ARG A 288 -8.26 -11.50 -7.17
CA ARG A 288 -6.97 -12.08 -6.77
C ARG A 288 -6.24 -11.06 -5.89
N LEU A 289 -6.10 -11.40 -4.62
CA LEU A 289 -5.35 -10.59 -3.67
C LEU A 289 -3.88 -11.00 -3.77
N PHE A 290 -3.05 -10.09 -4.27
CA PHE A 290 -1.59 -10.19 -4.23
C PHE A 290 -1.10 -9.63 -2.91
N VAL A 291 -0.09 -10.26 -2.35
CA VAL A 291 0.46 -9.96 -1.03
C VAL A 291 1.98 -9.87 -1.14
N THR A 292 2.54 -8.71 -0.88
CA THR A 292 3.98 -8.55 -0.69
C THR A 292 4.31 -8.83 0.77
N ALA A 293 5.31 -9.68 1.00
CA ALA A 293 5.69 -10.09 2.35
C ALA A 293 7.19 -10.36 2.39
N THR A 294 7.89 -9.68 3.26
CA THR A 294 9.35 -9.70 3.46
C THR A 294 10.13 -10.01 2.18
N THR A 295 10.37 -11.30 1.89
CA THR A 295 11.21 -11.73 0.75
C THR A 295 10.41 -12.20 -0.46
N SER A 296 9.07 -12.26 -0.37
CA SER A 296 8.24 -13.02 -1.29
C SER A 296 7.01 -12.27 -1.78
N LEU A 297 6.53 -12.69 -2.94
CA LEU A 297 5.21 -12.35 -3.47
C LEU A 297 4.28 -13.56 -3.31
N TYR A 298 3.14 -13.36 -2.66
CA TYR A 298 2.06 -14.35 -2.55
C TYR A 298 0.80 -13.89 -3.28
N ALA A 299 -0.10 -14.81 -3.53
CA ALA A 299 -1.46 -14.49 -3.95
C ALA A 299 -2.48 -15.51 -3.48
N VAL A 300 -3.71 -15.05 -3.34
CA VAL A 300 -4.87 -15.89 -3.03
C VAL A 300 -6.10 -15.34 -3.74
N TYR A 301 -7.03 -16.21 -4.14
CA TYR A 301 -8.31 -15.79 -4.69
C TYR A 301 -9.34 -15.61 -3.58
N THR A 302 -10.06 -14.50 -3.62
CA THR A 302 -11.18 -14.18 -2.73
C THR A 302 -12.51 -14.22 -3.48
N HIS A 303 -13.63 -14.16 -2.75
CA HIS A 303 -14.96 -14.02 -3.34
C HIS A 303 -15.38 -12.55 -3.50
N VAL A 304 -14.49 -11.62 -3.17
CA VAL A 304 -14.71 -10.18 -3.28
C VAL A 304 -13.69 -9.53 -4.20
N GLY A 305 -14.04 -8.43 -4.82
CA GLY A 305 -13.15 -7.66 -5.69
C GLY A 305 -12.67 -6.36 -5.03
N GLY A 306 -11.47 -5.92 -5.41
CA GLY A 306 -10.93 -4.64 -4.95
C GLY A 306 -11.60 -3.43 -5.60
N VAL A 307 -11.58 -2.29 -4.90
CA VAL A 307 -12.10 -1.00 -5.39
C VAL A 307 -11.23 -0.42 -6.49
N GLN A 308 -9.92 -0.59 -6.40
CA GLN A 308 -8.99 -0.01 -7.35
C GLN A 308 -9.35 -0.41 -8.79
N ARG A 309 -9.64 0.58 -9.60
CA ARG A 309 -9.99 0.35 -11.02
C ARG A 309 -8.72 0.28 -11.85
N PRO A 310 -8.75 -0.62 -12.87
CA PRO A 310 -7.68 -0.69 -13.87
C PRO A 310 -7.56 0.60 -14.65
#